data_cae9d755642f643c64edbb750de67bc5
#
_entry.id   cae9d755642f643c64edbb750de67bc5
#
_cell.length_a   1.000
_cell.length_b   1.000
_cell.length_c   1.000
_cell.angle_alpha   90.00
_cell.angle_beta   90.00
_cell.angle_gamma   90.00
#
_symmetry.space_group_name_H-M   'P 1'
#
loop_
_entity.id
_entity.type
_entity.pdbx_description
1 polymer ?
#
loop_
_entity_poly.entity_id
_entity_poly.type
_entity_poly.pdbx_seq_one_letter_code
_entity_poly.pdbx_strand_id
1 'polypeptide(L)'
;KVFNYHESIYYHENGQPFNPIQQHIFEKSLDYLFNQFKTIDLNEHYSHALEAIETWLHGTAFQKFINDQFQLEQVKKDKLQKILFDFFKVLAEDPCASNLEHLSADFWKNEGFYAGDEVVFPQGYIQVVESLSKDLVVLTKKVVQCIDYSADIIKIFTEEGECFAASQIIMTVPLGVLKKQSIQFIPDLSQQKKYVIQKLGYGVFNKLFVHFDQAFWQCNKGYFINNINNINIHNGQRWLNFLDMSEIYQQPTLLFLFGGVSAIWTEKLSCHEVWQQIEPSLKLMFADIPQPTQMFKTAWGTDHFAEGSFSYQAIGQTDHDIEILKEPLLGKLFFAGEHLAKFGAGTVHGAYTSGLDAVKSIG
;
A
#
# COMPACT_ATOMS: atom_id res chain seq x y z
N LYS A 1 -9.94 -17.07 -6.54
CA LYS A 1 -11.14 -16.98 -5.70
C LYS A 1 -11.53 -15.53 -5.53
N VAL A 2 -12.81 -15.21 -5.65
CA VAL A 2 -13.37 -13.91 -5.27
C VAL A 2 -13.23 -13.78 -3.76
N PHE A 3 -12.66 -12.67 -3.31
CA PHE A 3 -12.49 -12.36 -1.90
C PHE A 3 -13.52 -11.31 -1.51
N ASN A 4 -14.58 -11.76 -0.84
CA ASN A 4 -15.58 -10.87 -0.26
C ASN A 4 -15.57 -11.04 1.26
N TYR A 5 -14.89 -10.14 1.98
CA TYR A 5 -15.25 -9.95 3.39
C TYR A 5 -16.44 -8.99 3.41
N HIS A 6 -17.61 -9.54 3.70
CA HIS A 6 -18.88 -8.81 3.57
C HIS A 6 -19.16 -7.85 4.73
N GLU A 7 -18.44 -7.96 5.83
CA GLU A 7 -18.66 -7.14 7.02
C GLU A 7 -17.35 -6.91 7.78
N SER A 8 -17.16 -5.69 8.23
CA SER A 8 -16.11 -5.31 9.17
C SER A 8 -16.67 -5.26 10.59
N ILE A 9 -15.93 -5.80 11.54
CA ILE A 9 -16.26 -5.71 12.96
C ILE A 9 -15.27 -4.74 13.62
N TYR A 10 -15.83 -3.73 14.27
CA TYR A 10 -15.05 -2.69 14.93
C TYR A 10 -15.05 -2.90 16.44
N TYR A 11 -13.91 -2.80 17.07
CA TYR A 11 -13.74 -2.97 18.50
C TYR A 11 -13.15 -1.72 19.14
N HIS A 12 -13.62 -1.42 20.35
CA HIS A 12 -13.01 -0.41 21.22
C HIS A 12 -11.66 -0.89 21.78
N GLU A 13 -10.90 0.04 22.33
CA GLU A 13 -9.61 -0.21 23.01
C GLU A 13 -9.68 -1.23 24.16
N ASN A 14 -10.85 -1.45 24.72
CA ASN A 14 -11.10 -2.46 25.78
C ASN A 14 -11.55 -3.83 25.23
N GLY A 15 -11.52 -4.02 23.91
CA GLY A 15 -11.91 -5.27 23.25
C GLY A 15 -13.43 -5.52 23.16
N GLN A 16 -14.27 -4.55 23.52
CA GLN A 16 -15.71 -4.67 23.30
C GLN A 16 -16.07 -4.25 21.87
N PRO A 17 -16.90 -5.03 21.17
CA PRO A 17 -17.35 -4.66 19.82
C PRO A 17 -18.21 -3.40 19.89
N PHE A 18 -18.23 -2.63 18.81
CA PHE A 18 -19.18 -1.55 18.62
C PHE A 18 -20.59 -2.13 18.66
N ASN A 19 -21.48 -1.49 19.43
CA ASN A 19 -22.90 -1.83 19.32
C ASN A 19 -23.48 -1.30 17.98
N PRO A 20 -24.66 -1.79 17.55
CA PRO A 20 -25.23 -1.40 16.25
C PRO A 20 -25.39 0.12 16.05
N ILE A 21 -25.68 0.86 17.10
CA ILE A 21 -25.82 2.32 17.04
C ILE A 21 -24.45 2.97 16.82
N GLN A 22 -23.43 2.55 17.56
CA GLN A 22 -22.07 3.04 17.42
C GLN A 22 -21.50 2.75 16.03
N GLN A 23 -21.71 1.52 15.54
CA GLN A 23 -21.29 1.12 14.20
C GLN A 23 -21.97 1.98 13.13
N HIS A 24 -23.29 2.17 13.23
CA HIS A 24 -24.05 3.02 12.30
C HIS A 24 -23.54 4.46 12.26
N ILE A 25 -23.32 5.07 13.44
CA ILE A 25 -22.78 6.44 13.55
C ILE A 25 -21.39 6.51 12.91
N PHE A 26 -20.54 5.54 13.19
CA PHE A 26 -19.18 5.48 12.69
C PHE A 26 -19.14 5.34 11.16
N GLU A 27 -19.84 4.36 10.60
CA GLU A 27 -19.89 4.11 9.15
C GLU A 27 -20.51 5.29 8.38
N LYS A 28 -21.61 5.87 8.87
CA LYS A 28 -22.20 7.09 8.25
C LYS A 28 -21.27 8.29 8.28
N SER A 29 -20.47 8.41 9.33
CA SER A 29 -19.47 9.48 9.43
C SER A 29 -18.33 9.27 8.44
N LEU A 30 -17.87 8.04 8.25
CA LEU A 30 -16.88 7.68 7.23
C LEU A 30 -17.43 7.96 5.83
N ASP A 31 -18.62 7.48 5.50
CA ASP A 31 -19.27 7.72 4.21
C ASP A 31 -19.36 9.22 3.87
N TYR A 32 -19.73 10.03 4.86
CA TYR A 32 -19.79 11.49 4.70
C TYR A 32 -18.42 12.06 4.33
N LEU A 33 -17.38 11.70 5.07
CA LEU A 33 -16.03 12.23 4.85
C LEU A 33 -15.47 11.78 3.49
N PHE A 34 -15.62 10.51 3.13
CA PHE A 34 -15.21 9.99 1.83
C PHE A 34 -15.90 10.71 0.67
N ASN A 35 -17.20 10.97 0.80
CA ASN A 35 -17.94 11.69 -0.24
C ASN A 35 -17.48 13.14 -0.37
N GLN A 36 -17.10 13.81 0.72
CA GLN A 36 -16.54 15.15 0.66
C GLN A 36 -15.16 15.15 -0.03
N PHE A 37 -14.27 14.25 0.34
CA PHE A 37 -12.93 14.18 -0.23
C PHE A 37 -12.92 13.90 -1.74
N LYS A 38 -13.93 13.20 -2.27
CA LYS A 38 -14.08 12.95 -3.71
C LYS A 38 -14.51 14.19 -4.52
N THR A 39 -15.15 15.16 -3.88
CA THR A 39 -15.78 16.30 -4.57
C THR A 39 -14.97 17.58 -4.56
N ILE A 40 -13.95 17.68 -3.72
CA ILE A 40 -13.18 18.90 -3.50
C ILE A 40 -11.74 18.69 -3.98
N ASP A 41 -11.17 19.74 -4.59
CA ASP A 41 -9.73 19.79 -4.84
C ASP A 41 -9.00 20.13 -3.55
N LEU A 42 -8.53 19.09 -2.86
CA LEU A 42 -7.89 19.23 -1.58
C LEU A 42 -6.50 19.87 -1.68
N ASN A 43 -5.79 19.67 -2.81
CA ASN A 43 -4.46 20.25 -3.01
C ASN A 43 -4.48 21.78 -3.19
N GLU A 44 -5.62 22.37 -3.58
CA GLU A 44 -5.77 23.83 -3.59
C GLU A 44 -5.85 24.43 -2.19
N HIS A 45 -6.16 23.61 -1.18
CA HIS A 45 -6.45 24.07 0.18
C HIS A 45 -5.51 23.50 1.24
N TYR A 46 -4.91 22.33 1.00
CA TYR A 46 -4.11 21.59 1.98
C TYR A 46 -2.79 21.11 1.38
N SER A 47 -1.74 21.13 2.19
CA SER A 47 -0.41 20.70 1.77
C SER A 47 -0.27 19.17 1.73
N HIS A 48 -0.98 18.44 2.60
CA HIS A 48 -0.93 17.00 2.71
C HIS A 48 -2.21 16.40 3.32
N ALA A 49 -2.37 15.08 3.19
CA ALA A 49 -3.56 14.36 3.62
C ALA A 49 -3.88 14.50 5.12
N LEU A 50 -2.87 14.50 5.98
CA LEU A 50 -3.07 14.68 7.43
C LEU A 50 -3.78 16.01 7.74
N GLU A 51 -3.28 17.13 7.19
CA GLU A 51 -3.87 18.45 7.38
C GLU A 51 -5.32 18.51 6.89
N ALA A 52 -5.59 17.89 5.73
CA ALA A 52 -6.94 17.83 5.17
C ALA A 52 -7.90 17.08 6.11
N ILE A 53 -7.52 15.89 6.58
CA ILE A 53 -8.35 15.07 7.47
C ILE A 53 -8.61 15.77 8.81
N GLU A 54 -7.58 16.32 9.43
CA GLU A 54 -7.70 17.06 10.70
C GLU A 54 -8.65 18.26 10.55
N THR A 55 -8.45 19.06 9.51
CA THR A 55 -9.28 20.24 9.27
C THR A 55 -10.74 19.88 9.02
N TRP A 56 -10.99 18.83 8.24
CA TRP A 56 -12.36 18.38 7.95
C TRP A 56 -13.06 17.82 9.20
N LEU A 57 -12.40 16.99 9.99
CA LEU A 57 -12.97 16.44 11.21
C LEU A 57 -13.35 17.50 12.24
N HIS A 58 -12.58 18.59 12.31
CA HIS A 58 -12.85 19.72 13.21
C HIS A 58 -13.69 20.83 12.57
N GLY A 59 -13.95 20.75 11.27
CA GLY A 59 -14.66 21.75 10.50
C GLY A 59 -16.15 21.86 10.83
N THR A 60 -16.72 23.05 10.59
CA THR A 60 -18.13 23.36 10.87
C THR A 60 -19.09 22.47 10.07
N ALA A 61 -18.72 22.04 8.85
CA ALA A 61 -19.54 21.20 8.01
C ALA A 61 -19.73 19.81 8.62
N PHE A 62 -18.65 19.18 9.10
CA PHE A 62 -18.73 17.89 9.78
C PHE A 62 -19.48 18.00 11.13
N GLN A 63 -19.23 19.06 11.91
CA GLN A 63 -19.96 19.30 13.14
C GLN A 63 -21.47 19.46 12.91
N LYS A 64 -21.85 20.18 11.85
CA LYS A 64 -23.25 20.31 11.45
C LYS A 64 -23.83 18.95 11.05
N PHE A 65 -23.13 18.18 10.21
CA PHE A 65 -23.56 16.84 9.83
C PHE A 65 -23.85 15.95 11.07
N ILE A 66 -22.92 15.88 12.02
CA ILE A 66 -23.08 15.08 13.23
C ILE A 66 -24.28 15.55 14.08
N ASN A 67 -24.48 16.86 14.19
CA ASN A 67 -25.61 17.43 14.93
C ASN A 67 -26.96 17.09 14.26
N ASP A 68 -27.02 17.26 12.94
CA ASP A 68 -28.26 17.06 12.20
C ASP A 68 -28.67 15.57 12.15
N GLN A 69 -27.69 14.67 12.09
CA GLN A 69 -27.94 13.23 11.96
C GLN A 69 -28.10 12.51 13.31
N PHE A 70 -27.31 12.87 14.34
CA PHE A 70 -27.19 12.01 15.52
C PHE A 70 -27.45 12.74 16.86
N GLN A 71 -27.49 14.04 16.89
CA GLN A 71 -27.74 14.84 18.11
C GLN A 71 -26.87 14.44 19.30
N LEU A 72 -25.58 14.20 19.06
CA LEU A 72 -24.65 13.75 20.09
C LEU A 72 -24.27 14.87 21.06
N GLU A 73 -24.07 14.50 22.33
CA GLU A 73 -23.42 15.37 23.32
C GLU A 73 -21.95 15.67 22.93
N GLN A 74 -21.41 16.82 23.38
CA GLN A 74 -20.07 17.26 22.97
C GLN A 74 -18.98 16.23 23.28
N VAL A 75 -18.96 15.64 24.46
CA VAL A 75 -17.98 14.60 24.83
C VAL A 75 -18.02 13.39 23.89
N LYS A 76 -19.21 12.99 23.43
CA LYS A 76 -19.37 11.89 22.46
C LYS A 76 -18.89 12.28 21.07
N LYS A 77 -19.05 13.56 20.67
CA LYS A 77 -18.51 14.08 19.40
C LYS A 77 -16.98 14.07 19.39
N ASP A 78 -16.36 14.58 20.45
CA ASP A 78 -14.90 14.62 20.57
C ASP A 78 -14.31 13.21 20.52
N LYS A 79 -14.97 12.25 21.20
CA LYS A 79 -14.57 10.85 21.14
C LYS A 79 -14.73 10.26 19.73
N LEU A 80 -15.83 10.55 19.03
CA LEU A 80 -16.07 10.09 17.67
C LEU A 80 -15.02 10.67 16.71
N GLN A 81 -14.72 11.96 16.80
CA GLN A 81 -13.69 12.60 15.97
C GLN A 81 -12.33 11.95 16.13
N LYS A 82 -11.92 11.68 17.38
CA LYS A 82 -10.66 10.98 17.64
C LYS A 82 -10.65 9.57 17.04
N ILE A 83 -11.71 8.82 17.23
CA ILE A 83 -11.84 7.45 16.68
C ILE A 83 -11.76 7.48 15.15
N LEU A 84 -12.46 8.41 14.50
CA LEU A 84 -12.43 8.58 13.06
C LEU A 84 -11.03 8.97 12.56
N PHE A 85 -10.37 9.91 13.23
CA PHE A 85 -9.02 10.33 12.87
C PHE A 85 -8.03 9.17 12.92
N ASP A 86 -8.01 8.43 14.03
CA ASP A 86 -7.15 7.27 14.20
C ASP A 86 -7.46 6.17 13.16
N PHE A 87 -8.73 6.01 12.76
CA PHE A 87 -9.15 5.06 11.75
C PHE A 87 -8.75 5.49 10.32
N PHE A 88 -8.86 6.78 10.01
CA PHE A 88 -8.38 7.32 8.73
C PHE A 88 -6.88 7.10 8.53
N LYS A 89 -6.09 7.18 9.59
CA LYS A 89 -4.67 6.82 9.49
C LYS A 89 -4.48 5.41 8.92
N VAL A 90 -5.20 4.43 9.43
CA VAL A 90 -5.10 3.05 8.92
C VAL A 90 -5.67 2.92 7.51
N LEU A 91 -6.86 3.49 7.26
CA LEU A 91 -7.52 3.40 5.95
C LEU A 91 -6.74 4.06 4.80
N ALA A 92 -5.94 5.07 5.11
CA ALA A 92 -5.12 5.77 4.12
C ALA A 92 -3.69 5.24 4.10
N GLU A 93 -3.08 5.05 5.26
CA GLU A 93 -1.67 4.66 5.38
C GLU A 93 -1.41 3.23 4.91
N ASP A 94 -2.33 2.29 5.17
CA ASP A 94 -2.17 0.90 4.72
C ASP A 94 -2.27 0.78 3.19
N PRO A 95 -3.35 1.22 2.52
CA PRO A 95 -3.44 1.12 1.06
C PRO A 95 -2.40 1.94 0.30
N CYS A 96 -1.93 3.05 0.88
CA CYS A 96 -0.90 3.89 0.27
C CYS A 96 0.53 3.49 0.67
N ALA A 97 0.70 2.49 1.55
CA ALA A 97 2.00 2.06 2.07
C ALA A 97 2.85 3.19 2.68
N SER A 98 2.22 4.29 3.10
CA SER A 98 2.88 5.51 3.56
C SER A 98 2.08 6.21 4.64
N ASN A 99 2.73 7.08 5.40
CA ASN A 99 2.05 7.89 6.41
C ASN A 99 1.36 9.10 5.80
N LEU A 100 0.28 9.57 6.44
CA LEU A 100 -0.55 10.69 5.97
C LEU A 100 0.24 11.98 5.72
N GLU A 101 1.31 12.21 6.47
CA GLU A 101 2.20 13.35 6.35
C GLU A 101 2.97 13.40 5.02
N HIS A 102 3.08 12.28 4.33
CA HIS A 102 3.79 12.17 3.05
C HIS A 102 2.84 12.07 1.85
N LEU A 103 1.55 11.83 2.10
CA LEU A 103 0.54 11.72 1.07
C LEU A 103 0.05 13.10 0.60
N SER A 104 -0.10 13.25 -0.70
CA SER A 104 -0.84 14.39 -1.27
C SER A 104 -2.24 14.45 -0.66
N ALA A 105 -2.78 15.66 -0.45
CA ALA A 105 -4.14 15.81 0.03
C ALA A 105 -5.19 15.17 -0.90
N ASP A 106 -4.89 15.10 -2.20
CA ASP A 106 -5.76 14.51 -3.23
C ASP A 106 -5.50 13.03 -3.52
N PHE A 107 -4.76 12.32 -2.67
CA PHE A 107 -4.43 10.92 -2.92
C PHE A 107 -5.65 10.02 -3.19
N TRP A 108 -6.83 10.36 -2.68
CA TRP A 108 -8.10 9.66 -2.93
C TRP A 108 -8.61 9.78 -4.38
N LYS A 109 -8.23 10.84 -5.11
CA LYS A 109 -8.73 11.08 -6.47
C LYS A 109 -8.04 10.22 -7.53
N ASN A 110 -6.83 9.77 -7.25
CA ASN A 110 -6.00 9.03 -8.20
C ASN A 110 -6.25 7.51 -8.17
N GLU A 111 -7.16 7.05 -7.33
CA GLU A 111 -7.58 5.65 -7.30
C GLU A 111 -8.52 5.37 -8.49
N GLY A 112 -7.92 5.07 -9.63
CA GLY A 112 -8.63 4.47 -10.73
C GLY A 112 -8.89 3.00 -10.44
N PHE A 113 -10.14 2.63 -10.18
CA PHE A 113 -10.52 1.23 -10.02
C PHE A 113 -10.95 0.63 -11.34
N TYR A 114 -10.43 -0.55 -11.66
CA TYR A 114 -10.98 -1.38 -12.70
C TYR A 114 -12.28 -2.01 -12.21
N ALA A 115 -13.28 -2.10 -13.09
CA ALA A 115 -14.51 -2.80 -12.76
C ALA A 115 -14.26 -4.30 -12.63
N GLY A 116 -14.87 -4.92 -11.65
CA GLY A 116 -14.78 -6.36 -11.39
C GLY A 116 -14.66 -6.69 -9.92
N ASP A 117 -14.66 -7.97 -9.62
CA ASP A 117 -14.52 -8.45 -8.24
C ASP A 117 -13.05 -8.43 -7.81
N GLU A 118 -12.79 -8.16 -6.54
CA GLU A 118 -11.51 -8.40 -5.91
C GLU A 118 -11.21 -9.90 -5.86
N VAL A 119 -10.03 -10.28 -6.32
CA VAL A 119 -9.63 -11.70 -6.37
C VAL A 119 -8.29 -11.94 -5.70
N VAL A 120 -8.16 -13.11 -5.11
CA VAL A 120 -6.90 -13.60 -4.57
C VAL A 120 -6.49 -14.90 -5.24
N PHE A 121 -5.20 -15.17 -5.29
CA PHE A 121 -4.60 -16.36 -5.89
C PHE A 121 -4.12 -17.31 -4.77
N PRO A 122 -4.90 -18.33 -4.39
CA PRO A 122 -4.54 -19.23 -3.29
C PRO A 122 -3.21 -19.95 -3.47
N GLN A 123 -2.81 -20.22 -4.72
CA GLN A 123 -1.52 -20.83 -5.06
C GLN A 123 -0.42 -19.81 -5.37
N GLY A 124 -0.67 -18.54 -5.09
CA GLY A 124 0.28 -17.44 -5.30
C GLY A 124 0.14 -16.72 -6.64
N TYR A 125 0.56 -15.48 -6.65
CA TYR A 125 0.50 -14.58 -7.80
C TYR A 125 1.40 -15.01 -8.96
N ILE A 126 2.35 -15.90 -8.69
CA ILE A 126 3.29 -16.46 -9.68
C ILE A 126 2.58 -17.06 -10.90
N GLN A 127 1.37 -17.60 -10.73
CA GLN A 127 0.56 -18.15 -11.83
C GLN A 127 0.26 -17.15 -12.94
N VAL A 128 0.03 -15.87 -12.57
CA VAL A 128 -0.18 -14.79 -13.54
C VAL A 128 1.10 -14.54 -14.33
N VAL A 129 2.24 -14.46 -13.63
CA VAL A 129 3.55 -14.25 -14.25
C VAL A 129 3.92 -15.41 -15.16
N GLU A 130 3.75 -16.64 -14.73
CA GLU A 130 4.00 -17.84 -15.53
C GLU A 130 3.13 -17.90 -16.78
N SER A 131 1.85 -17.52 -16.66
CA SER A 131 0.95 -17.46 -17.81
C SER A 131 1.37 -16.42 -18.84
N LEU A 132 1.80 -15.24 -18.39
CA LEU A 132 2.24 -14.14 -19.27
C LEU A 132 3.62 -14.41 -19.90
N SER A 133 4.49 -15.14 -19.21
CA SER A 133 5.86 -15.41 -19.66
C SER A 133 6.04 -16.73 -20.41
N LYS A 134 4.96 -17.48 -20.66
CA LYS A 134 5.00 -18.85 -21.18
C LYS A 134 5.87 -19.04 -22.43
N ASP A 135 5.86 -18.08 -23.34
CA ASP A 135 6.57 -18.15 -24.61
C ASP A 135 7.78 -17.19 -24.65
N LEU A 136 8.21 -16.68 -23.51
CA LEU A 136 9.32 -15.74 -23.38
C LEU A 136 10.60 -16.45 -22.90
N VAL A 137 11.75 -16.00 -23.39
CA VAL A 137 13.05 -16.38 -22.84
C VAL A 137 13.34 -15.54 -21.61
N VAL A 138 13.21 -16.12 -20.42
CA VAL A 138 13.47 -15.45 -19.14
C VAL A 138 14.80 -15.95 -18.59
N LEU A 139 15.78 -15.05 -18.47
CA LEU A 139 17.08 -15.32 -17.86
C LEU A 139 17.04 -14.89 -16.38
N THR A 140 16.98 -15.86 -15.48
CA THR A 140 17.02 -15.63 -14.03
C THR A 140 18.45 -15.55 -13.51
N LYS A 141 18.62 -15.05 -12.26
CA LYS A 141 19.94 -14.86 -11.61
C LYS A 141 20.87 -13.95 -12.41
N LYS A 142 20.30 -12.93 -13.06
CA LYS A 142 21.02 -11.93 -13.84
C LYS A 142 20.77 -10.56 -13.21
N VAL A 143 21.52 -10.25 -12.15
CA VAL A 143 21.39 -8.97 -11.44
C VAL A 143 22.10 -7.90 -12.25
N VAL A 144 21.33 -6.98 -12.82
CA VAL A 144 21.84 -5.86 -13.63
C VAL A 144 22.49 -4.82 -12.74
N GLN A 145 23.75 -4.52 -12.99
CA GLN A 145 24.53 -3.54 -12.26
C GLN A 145 24.80 -2.24 -13.05
N CYS A 146 24.91 -2.34 -14.38
CA CYS A 146 25.22 -1.19 -15.24
C CYS A 146 24.51 -1.31 -16.59
N ILE A 147 24.01 -0.17 -17.08
CA ILE A 147 23.43 -0.03 -18.43
C ILE A 147 24.18 1.08 -19.16
N ASP A 148 24.96 0.71 -20.17
CA ASP A 148 25.66 1.62 -21.05
C ASP A 148 24.89 1.79 -22.36
N TYR A 149 24.23 2.94 -22.53
CA TYR A 149 23.47 3.31 -23.72
C TYR A 149 24.12 4.44 -24.53
N SER A 150 25.42 4.68 -24.33
CA SER A 150 26.19 5.72 -25.03
C SER A 150 26.38 5.45 -26.52
N ALA A 151 26.44 4.19 -26.93
CA ALA A 151 26.60 3.75 -28.33
C ALA A 151 25.27 3.29 -28.93
N ASP A 152 25.24 2.94 -30.23
CA ASP A 152 24.03 2.44 -30.92
C ASP A 152 23.50 1.16 -30.33
N ILE A 153 24.36 0.28 -29.89
CA ILE A 153 24.03 -0.93 -29.19
C ILE A 153 24.21 -0.70 -27.70
N ILE A 154 23.13 -0.91 -26.95
CA ILE A 154 23.13 -0.84 -25.49
C ILE A 154 23.85 -2.07 -24.94
N LYS A 155 24.69 -1.86 -23.93
CA LYS A 155 25.34 -2.94 -23.17
C LYS A 155 24.78 -2.99 -21.76
N ILE A 156 24.41 -4.18 -21.31
CA ILE A 156 23.85 -4.43 -19.98
C ILE A 156 24.81 -5.35 -19.26
N PHE A 157 25.38 -4.90 -18.16
CA PHE A 157 26.36 -5.65 -17.36
C PHE A 157 25.69 -6.16 -16.07
N THR A 158 25.93 -7.44 -15.76
CA THR A 158 25.48 -8.05 -14.51
C THR A 158 26.58 -8.02 -13.46
N GLU A 159 26.20 -8.25 -12.20
CA GLU A 159 27.15 -8.41 -11.08
C GLU A 159 28.16 -9.53 -11.29
N GLU A 160 27.75 -10.58 -12.03
CA GLU A 160 28.61 -11.74 -12.36
C GLU A 160 29.58 -11.47 -13.53
N GLY A 161 29.57 -10.24 -14.06
CA GLY A 161 30.47 -9.82 -15.14
C GLY A 161 30.02 -10.24 -16.55
N GLU A 162 28.79 -10.74 -16.73
CA GLU A 162 28.23 -10.99 -18.05
C GLU A 162 27.82 -9.69 -18.73
N CYS A 163 27.83 -9.68 -20.06
CA CYS A 163 27.42 -8.56 -20.88
C CYS A 163 26.37 -9.00 -21.90
N PHE A 164 25.20 -8.39 -21.85
CA PHE A 164 24.16 -8.52 -22.86
C PHE A 164 24.13 -7.30 -23.75
N ALA A 165 23.70 -7.47 -25.01
CA ALA A 165 23.63 -6.40 -25.99
C ALA A 165 22.25 -6.34 -26.63
N ALA A 166 21.69 -5.13 -26.79
CA ALA A 166 20.40 -4.89 -27.40
C ALA A 166 20.38 -3.53 -28.13
N SER A 167 19.58 -3.42 -29.18
CA SER A 167 19.32 -2.13 -29.84
C SER A 167 18.37 -1.24 -29.02
N GLN A 168 17.44 -1.84 -28.28
CA GLN A 168 16.48 -1.17 -27.43
C GLN A 168 16.22 -2.01 -26.17
N ILE A 169 15.91 -1.37 -25.06
CA ILE A 169 15.54 -2.02 -23.81
C ILE A 169 14.34 -1.31 -23.16
N ILE A 170 13.52 -2.07 -22.48
CA ILE A 170 12.48 -1.57 -21.56
C ILE A 170 12.93 -1.92 -20.15
N MET A 171 13.13 -0.90 -19.32
CA MET A 171 13.46 -1.06 -17.92
C MET A 171 12.19 -1.13 -17.09
N THR A 172 12.02 -2.22 -16.36
CA THR A 172 10.81 -2.48 -15.55
C THR A 172 11.11 -2.67 -14.06
N VAL A 173 12.28 -2.21 -13.60
CA VAL A 173 12.63 -2.30 -12.19
C VAL A 173 11.70 -1.46 -11.32
N PRO A 174 11.40 -1.89 -10.08
CA PRO A 174 10.60 -1.11 -9.15
C PRO A 174 11.17 0.30 -8.91
N LEU A 175 10.29 1.25 -8.62
CA LEU A 175 10.71 2.63 -8.32
C LEU A 175 11.71 2.69 -7.16
N GLY A 176 11.59 1.80 -6.15
CA GLY A 176 12.55 1.71 -5.05
C GLY A 176 13.97 1.45 -5.50
N VAL A 177 14.15 0.57 -6.48
CA VAL A 177 15.47 0.27 -7.09
C VAL A 177 16.05 1.52 -7.80
N LEU A 178 15.21 2.27 -8.52
CA LEU A 178 15.63 3.54 -9.13
C LEU A 178 16.03 4.59 -8.09
N LYS A 179 15.25 4.71 -7.00
CA LYS A 179 15.54 5.62 -5.89
C LYS A 179 16.85 5.28 -5.19
N LYS A 180 17.14 3.99 -5.03
CA LYS A 180 18.37 3.48 -4.41
C LYS A 180 19.61 3.71 -5.28
N GLN A 181 19.42 3.95 -6.59
CA GLN A 181 20.50 4.12 -7.56
C GLN A 181 21.46 2.93 -7.62
N SER A 182 20.94 1.72 -7.41
CA SER A 182 21.74 0.49 -7.45
C SER A 182 22.19 0.08 -8.85
N ILE A 183 21.59 0.67 -9.90
CA ILE A 183 21.97 0.44 -11.29
C ILE A 183 22.69 1.69 -11.82
N GLN A 184 23.92 1.53 -12.30
CA GLN A 184 24.68 2.60 -12.94
C GLN A 184 24.18 2.82 -14.38
N PHE A 185 24.00 4.07 -14.77
CA PHE A 185 23.67 4.49 -16.15
C PHE A 185 24.85 5.19 -16.81
N ILE A 186 25.16 4.82 -18.06
CA ILE A 186 26.18 5.48 -18.88
C ILE A 186 25.57 5.83 -20.24
N PRO A 187 25.40 7.13 -20.59
CA PRO A 187 25.59 8.32 -19.74
C PRO A 187 24.67 8.32 -18.50
N ASP A 188 25.04 9.12 -17.52
CA ASP A 188 24.22 9.26 -16.32
C ASP A 188 22.84 9.86 -16.62
N LEU A 189 21.85 9.54 -15.82
CA LEU A 189 20.50 10.11 -15.95
C LEU A 189 20.54 11.64 -15.78
N SER A 190 19.69 12.35 -16.52
CA SER A 190 19.58 13.81 -16.37
C SER A 190 19.20 14.19 -14.93
N GLN A 191 19.63 15.37 -14.48
CA GLN A 191 19.30 15.86 -13.15
C GLN A 191 17.78 15.94 -12.93
N GLN A 192 17.03 16.31 -13.97
CA GLN A 192 15.58 16.37 -13.94
C GLN A 192 14.96 14.98 -13.69
N LYS A 193 15.42 13.95 -14.43
CA LYS A 193 14.92 12.57 -14.24
C LYS A 193 15.28 12.03 -12.86
N LYS A 194 16.49 12.27 -12.37
CA LYS A 194 16.90 11.93 -11.00
C LYS A 194 16.04 12.62 -9.94
N TYR A 195 15.78 13.92 -10.12
CA TYR A 195 14.90 14.67 -9.23
C TYR A 195 13.50 14.07 -9.17
N VAL A 196 12.91 13.76 -10.32
CA VAL A 196 11.58 13.12 -10.39
C VAL A 196 11.59 11.76 -9.71
N ILE A 197 12.56 10.89 -9.97
CA ILE A 197 12.68 9.58 -9.29
C ILE A 197 12.64 9.75 -7.77
N GLN A 198 13.37 10.73 -7.22
CA GLN A 198 13.37 10.96 -5.77
C GLN A 198 12.04 11.57 -5.27
N LYS A 199 11.39 12.39 -6.07
CA LYS A 199 10.13 13.08 -5.73
C LYS A 199 8.92 12.15 -5.66
N LEU A 200 8.83 11.15 -6.55
CA LEU A 200 7.71 10.21 -6.56
C LEU A 200 7.60 9.44 -5.25
N GLY A 201 6.37 9.23 -4.77
CA GLY A 201 6.11 8.42 -3.58
C GLY A 201 6.36 6.94 -3.83
N TYR A 202 7.02 6.27 -2.87
CA TYR A 202 7.20 4.82 -2.88
C TYR A 202 7.24 4.34 -1.44
N GLY A 203 6.31 3.45 -1.09
CA GLY A 203 6.04 3.09 0.29
C GLY A 203 6.38 1.64 0.63
N VAL A 204 6.16 1.30 1.90
CA VAL A 204 6.35 -0.06 2.41
C VAL A 204 5.04 -0.57 2.99
N PHE A 205 4.61 -1.74 2.51
CA PHE A 205 3.43 -2.44 2.99
C PHE A 205 3.77 -3.90 3.25
N ASN A 206 3.60 -4.35 4.49
CA ASN A 206 3.92 -5.71 4.90
C ASN A 206 2.71 -6.45 5.44
N LYS A 207 2.79 -7.76 5.38
CA LYS A 207 1.77 -8.71 5.80
C LYS A 207 2.36 -9.70 6.79
N LEU A 208 1.61 -10.02 7.85
CA LEU A 208 1.89 -11.15 8.72
C LEU A 208 0.75 -12.14 8.62
N PHE A 209 1.02 -13.34 8.12
CA PHE A 209 0.12 -14.48 8.14
C PHE A 209 0.35 -15.31 9.39
N VAL A 210 -0.73 -15.63 10.07
CA VAL A 210 -0.69 -16.43 11.30
C VAL A 210 -1.69 -17.58 11.16
N HIS A 211 -1.20 -18.81 11.19
CA HIS A 211 -1.99 -20.03 11.09
C HIS A 211 -2.22 -20.64 12.47
N PHE A 212 -3.38 -21.26 12.64
CA PHE A 212 -3.80 -21.93 13.86
C PHE A 212 -4.40 -23.30 13.54
N ASP A 213 -4.46 -24.19 14.53
CA ASP A 213 -5.12 -25.49 14.38
C ASP A 213 -6.64 -25.34 14.28
N GLN A 214 -7.20 -24.35 14.95
CA GLN A 214 -8.64 -24.03 14.93
C GLN A 214 -8.90 -22.54 15.01
N ALA A 215 -9.97 -22.08 14.34
CA ALA A 215 -10.40 -20.68 14.42
C ALA A 215 -11.03 -20.39 15.78
N PHE A 216 -10.67 -19.27 16.39
CA PHE A 216 -11.26 -18.72 17.61
C PHE A 216 -12.04 -17.42 17.34
N TRP A 217 -12.13 -17.02 16.07
CA TRP A 217 -12.83 -15.84 15.57
C TRP A 217 -14.04 -16.22 14.70
N GLN A 218 -14.86 -15.22 14.34
CA GLN A 218 -15.94 -15.43 13.37
C GLN A 218 -15.37 -15.49 11.95
N CYS A 219 -15.77 -16.49 11.18
CA CYS A 219 -15.28 -16.66 9.80
C CYS A 219 -15.78 -15.56 8.85
N ASN A 220 -14.99 -15.30 7.80
CA ASN A 220 -15.30 -14.37 6.70
C ASN A 220 -15.52 -12.91 7.14
N LYS A 221 -14.74 -12.43 8.11
CA LYS A 221 -14.82 -11.05 8.61
C LYS A 221 -13.49 -10.31 8.47
N GLY A 222 -13.58 -9.01 8.30
CA GLY A 222 -12.50 -8.07 8.58
C GLY A 222 -12.62 -7.57 10.02
N TYR A 223 -11.50 -7.36 10.67
CA TYR A 223 -11.44 -6.93 12.07
C TYR A 223 -10.62 -5.67 12.20
N PHE A 224 -11.16 -4.71 12.95
CA PHE A 224 -10.49 -3.47 13.30
C PHE A 224 -10.58 -3.27 14.81
N ILE A 225 -9.47 -3.24 15.50
CA ILE A 225 -9.44 -2.90 16.92
C ILE A 225 -8.69 -1.59 17.14
N ASN A 226 -9.37 -0.65 17.80
CA ASN A 226 -8.77 0.57 18.33
C ASN A 226 -8.01 0.22 19.60
N ASN A 227 -6.85 -0.39 19.47
CA ASN A 227 -6.04 -0.73 20.62
C ASN A 227 -4.57 -0.35 20.44
N ILE A 228 -4.23 0.66 21.06
CA ILE A 228 -3.11 1.47 20.74
C ILE A 228 -2.13 1.60 21.88
N ASN A 229 -2.59 1.45 23.07
CA ASN A 229 -1.74 1.60 24.26
C ASN A 229 -0.80 0.41 24.48
N ASN A 230 -1.02 -0.71 23.79
CA ASN A 230 -0.29 -1.95 23.97
C ASN A 230 0.64 -2.32 22.81
N ILE A 231 0.54 -1.64 21.66
CA ILE A 231 1.43 -1.89 20.53
C ILE A 231 2.44 -0.75 20.48
N ASN A 232 3.68 -1.02 20.84
CA ASN A 232 4.82 -0.08 20.69
C ASN A 232 5.18 0.17 19.22
N ILE A 233 4.17 0.40 18.36
CA ILE A 233 4.40 0.87 17.00
C ILE A 233 4.74 2.36 17.10
N HIS A 234 5.94 2.72 16.67
CA HIS A 234 6.46 4.08 16.75
C HIS A 234 5.43 5.14 16.32
N ASN A 235 5.24 6.15 17.17
CA ASN A 235 4.58 7.43 16.89
C ASN A 235 3.05 7.48 16.83
N GLY A 236 2.36 6.88 17.77
CA GLY A 236 0.96 7.24 18.00
C GLY A 236 0.00 6.09 17.85
N GLN A 237 -1.13 6.38 18.32
CA GLN A 237 -2.28 5.49 18.38
C GLN A 237 -2.64 4.99 16.99
N ARG A 238 -2.84 3.68 16.86
CA ARG A 238 -3.21 3.06 15.61
C ARG A 238 -4.18 1.92 15.81
N TRP A 239 -5.11 1.76 14.88
CA TRP A 239 -5.94 0.57 14.79
C TRP A 239 -5.13 -0.62 14.29
N LEU A 240 -5.31 -1.78 14.87
CA LEU A 240 -4.85 -3.03 14.30
C LEU A 240 -5.89 -3.53 13.31
N ASN A 241 -5.45 -3.80 12.10
CA ASN A 241 -6.26 -4.29 10.99
C ASN A 241 -5.87 -5.72 10.64
N PHE A 242 -6.84 -6.64 10.60
CA PHE A 242 -6.59 -8.00 10.18
C PHE A 242 -7.83 -8.65 9.55
N LEU A 243 -7.59 -9.65 8.71
CA LEU A 243 -8.59 -10.32 7.89
C LEU A 243 -8.58 -11.82 8.16
N ASP A 244 -9.75 -12.44 8.13
CA ASP A 244 -9.87 -13.88 8.09
C ASP A 244 -9.62 -14.40 6.66
N MET A 245 -8.59 -15.20 6.50
CA MET A 245 -8.20 -15.82 5.23
C MET A 245 -8.46 -17.32 5.20
N SER A 246 -9.21 -17.85 6.17
CA SER A 246 -9.41 -19.31 6.35
C SER A 246 -10.05 -19.98 5.15
N GLU A 247 -11.04 -19.32 4.54
CA GLU A 247 -11.69 -19.85 3.34
C GLU A 247 -10.76 -19.89 2.13
N ILE A 248 -9.85 -18.91 2.02
CA ILE A 248 -8.89 -18.81 0.92
C ILE A 248 -7.86 -19.93 1.00
N TYR A 249 -7.27 -20.11 2.16
CA TYR A 249 -6.18 -21.08 2.37
C TYR A 249 -6.65 -22.46 2.84
N GLN A 250 -7.97 -22.65 3.09
CA GLN A 250 -8.57 -23.89 3.60
C GLN A 250 -7.96 -24.34 4.94
N GLN A 251 -7.53 -23.38 5.74
CA GLN A 251 -7.00 -23.58 7.08
C GLN A 251 -7.16 -22.29 7.89
N PRO A 252 -7.35 -22.38 9.22
CA PRO A 252 -7.53 -21.20 10.08
C PRO A 252 -6.34 -20.24 9.97
N THR A 253 -6.58 -19.09 9.34
CA THR A 253 -5.52 -18.10 9.02
C THR A 253 -6.00 -16.70 9.26
N LEU A 254 -5.25 -15.93 10.05
CA LEU A 254 -5.39 -14.48 10.14
C LEU A 254 -4.27 -13.80 9.34
N LEU A 255 -4.64 -12.74 8.64
CA LEU A 255 -3.74 -11.85 7.91
C LEU A 255 -3.75 -10.47 8.54
N PHE A 256 -2.63 -10.06 9.10
CA PHE A 256 -2.41 -8.71 9.63
C PHE A 256 -1.73 -7.83 8.59
N LEU A 257 -2.19 -6.58 8.49
CA LEU A 257 -1.75 -5.61 7.50
C LEU A 257 -0.99 -4.47 8.19
N PHE A 258 0.13 -4.07 7.59
CA PHE A 258 1.00 -3.00 8.11
C PHE A 258 1.45 -2.10 6.95
N GLY A 259 1.13 -0.81 7.01
CA GLY A 259 1.58 0.19 6.04
C GLY A 259 2.53 1.23 6.65
N GLY A 260 3.33 1.89 5.83
CA GLY A 260 4.21 2.98 6.24
C GLY A 260 5.18 2.61 7.37
N VAL A 261 5.28 3.45 8.39
CA VAL A 261 6.20 3.21 9.54
C VAL A 261 5.95 1.90 10.27
N SER A 262 4.70 1.41 10.27
CA SER A 262 4.38 0.12 10.89
C SER A 262 4.94 -1.04 10.11
N ALA A 263 4.93 -0.97 8.78
CA ALA A 263 5.56 -1.97 7.93
C ALA A 263 7.08 -2.01 8.16
N ILE A 264 7.74 -0.84 8.14
CA ILE A 264 9.18 -0.69 8.41
C ILE A 264 9.54 -1.24 9.81
N TRP A 265 8.67 -1.01 10.80
CA TRP A 265 8.85 -1.56 12.14
C TRP A 265 8.81 -3.09 12.14
N THR A 266 7.87 -3.72 11.42
CA THR A 266 7.78 -5.19 11.37
C THR A 266 9.03 -5.82 10.75
N GLU A 267 9.73 -5.15 9.85
CA GLU A 267 10.94 -5.67 9.21
C GLU A 267 12.11 -5.86 10.16
N LYS A 268 12.14 -5.08 11.24
CA LYS A 268 13.18 -5.14 12.28
C LYS A 268 13.00 -6.30 13.27
N LEU A 269 11.86 -6.99 13.20
CA LEU A 269 11.43 -8.00 14.15
C LEU A 269 11.22 -9.34 13.44
N SER A 270 11.40 -10.43 14.17
CA SER A 270 10.96 -11.76 13.75
C SER A 270 9.43 -11.87 13.74
N CYS A 271 8.87 -12.89 13.07
CA CYS A 271 7.42 -13.15 13.13
C CYS A 271 6.92 -13.31 14.57
N HIS A 272 7.69 -13.98 15.41
CA HIS A 272 7.33 -14.21 16.81
C HIS A 272 7.32 -12.91 17.62
N GLU A 273 8.29 -12.03 17.43
CA GLU A 273 8.32 -10.73 18.11
C GLU A 273 7.17 -9.83 17.66
N VAL A 274 6.82 -9.81 16.36
CA VAL A 274 5.63 -9.08 15.90
C VAL A 274 4.38 -9.66 16.54
N TRP A 275 4.24 -11.00 16.57
CA TRP A 275 3.11 -11.67 17.21
C TRP A 275 2.98 -11.29 18.69
N GLN A 276 4.07 -11.33 19.44
CA GLN A 276 4.07 -10.94 20.85
C GLN A 276 3.60 -9.51 21.10
N GLN A 277 3.78 -8.62 20.13
CA GLN A 277 3.28 -7.23 20.23
C GLN A 277 1.78 -7.11 19.96
N ILE A 278 1.23 -7.92 19.05
CA ILE A 278 -0.18 -7.81 18.65
C ILE A 278 -1.10 -8.74 19.46
N GLU A 279 -0.62 -9.88 19.95
CA GLU A 279 -1.40 -10.85 20.71
C GLU A 279 -2.16 -10.25 21.91
N PRO A 280 -1.57 -9.33 22.71
CA PRO A 280 -2.29 -8.71 23.83
C PRO A 280 -3.56 -7.97 23.39
N SER A 281 -3.57 -7.36 22.19
CA SER A 281 -4.75 -6.70 21.65
C SER A 281 -5.84 -7.70 21.26
N LEU A 282 -5.44 -8.84 20.71
CA LEU A 282 -6.37 -9.92 20.38
C LEU A 282 -6.98 -10.56 21.64
N LYS A 283 -6.20 -10.67 22.72
CA LYS A 283 -6.68 -11.19 24.02
C LYS A 283 -7.78 -10.33 24.66
N LEU A 284 -7.91 -9.08 24.26
CA LEU A 284 -9.04 -8.25 24.69
C LEU A 284 -10.34 -8.63 23.95
N MET A 285 -10.22 -9.09 22.70
CA MET A 285 -11.36 -9.46 21.85
C MET A 285 -11.79 -10.92 22.05
N PHE A 286 -10.82 -11.80 22.25
CA PHE A 286 -11.00 -13.27 22.30
C PHE A 286 -10.40 -13.82 23.58
N ALA A 287 -11.21 -14.57 24.33
CA ALA A 287 -10.82 -15.05 25.65
C ALA A 287 -9.65 -16.04 25.62
N ASP A 288 -9.69 -17.00 24.68
CA ASP A 288 -8.72 -18.08 24.57
C ASP A 288 -8.10 -18.09 23.18
N ILE A 289 -6.85 -17.64 23.07
CA ILE A 289 -6.09 -17.63 21.82
C ILE A 289 -5.11 -18.80 21.85
N PRO A 290 -5.24 -19.80 20.97
CA PRO A 290 -4.27 -20.88 20.86
C PRO A 290 -2.94 -20.37 20.35
N GLN A 291 -1.87 -21.15 20.57
CA GLN A 291 -0.56 -20.80 19.99
C GLN A 291 -0.63 -20.94 18.45
N PRO A 292 -0.03 -20.00 17.72
CA PRO A 292 0.13 -20.14 16.27
C PRO A 292 0.93 -21.39 15.90
N THR A 293 0.47 -22.11 14.88
CA THR A 293 1.21 -23.27 14.34
C THR A 293 2.27 -22.88 13.33
N GLN A 294 1.99 -21.84 12.53
CA GLN A 294 2.94 -21.28 11.56
C GLN A 294 2.73 -19.78 11.44
N MET A 295 3.82 -19.07 11.15
CA MET A 295 3.79 -17.64 10.85
C MET A 295 4.70 -17.34 9.68
N PHE A 296 4.25 -16.44 8.80
CA PHE A 296 5.02 -15.91 7.69
C PHE A 296 4.83 -14.40 7.58
N LYS A 297 5.92 -13.68 7.34
CA LYS A 297 5.91 -12.23 7.22
C LYS A 297 6.64 -11.79 5.94
N THR A 298 6.08 -10.81 5.23
CA THR A 298 6.78 -10.12 4.15
C THR A 298 7.74 -9.06 4.70
N ALA A 299 8.73 -8.68 3.88
CA ALA A 299 9.73 -7.65 4.22
C ALA A 299 10.16 -6.92 2.93
N TRP A 300 9.22 -6.22 2.30
CA TRP A 300 9.40 -5.58 1.00
C TRP A 300 10.36 -4.39 1.02
N GLY A 301 10.44 -3.67 2.14
CA GLY A 301 11.34 -2.52 2.28
C GLY A 301 12.81 -2.90 2.34
N THR A 302 13.12 -4.12 2.81
CA THR A 302 14.47 -4.68 2.87
C THR A 302 14.74 -5.69 1.77
N ASP A 303 13.77 -5.99 0.92
CA ASP A 303 13.96 -6.80 -0.28
C ASP A 303 14.79 -6.01 -1.31
N HIS A 304 15.94 -6.57 -1.67
CA HIS A 304 16.94 -5.92 -2.51
C HIS A 304 16.47 -5.63 -3.96
N PHE A 305 15.48 -6.38 -4.45
CA PHE A 305 14.93 -6.22 -5.78
C PHE A 305 13.62 -5.43 -5.82
N ALA A 306 13.06 -5.09 -4.67
CA ALA A 306 11.85 -4.28 -4.53
C ALA A 306 12.14 -2.92 -3.90
N GLU A 307 12.91 -2.86 -2.81
CA GLU A 307 13.25 -1.67 -2.02
C GLU A 307 12.00 -0.88 -1.59
N GLY A 308 10.89 -1.61 -1.34
CA GLY A 308 9.56 -1.11 -1.02
C GLY A 308 8.46 -1.94 -1.65
N SER A 309 7.22 -1.49 -1.59
CA SER A 309 6.06 -2.26 -2.03
C SER A 309 5.41 -1.72 -3.29
N PHE A 310 5.02 -0.44 -3.29
CA PHE A 310 4.37 0.22 -4.43
C PHE A 310 4.39 1.74 -4.28
N SER A 311 4.09 2.43 -5.39
CA SER A 311 4.04 3.88 -5.44
C SER A 311 2.76 4.45 -4.84
N TYR A 312 2.83 5.68 -4.33
CA TYR A 312 1.72 6.47 -3.85
C TYR A 312 1.82 7.91 -4.34
N GLN A 313 0.72 8.66 -4.29
CA GLN A 313 0.69 10.08 -4.64
C GLN A 313 1.38 10.91 -3.55
N ALA A 314 2.63 11.28 -3.79
CA ALA A 314 3.40 12.11 -2.86
C ALA A 314 3.01 13.60 -2.94
N ILE A 315 3.36 14.36 -1.90
CA ILE A 315 3.18 15.81 -1.86
C ILE A 315 3.86 16.47 -3.05
N GLY A 316 3.11 17.30 -3.77
CA GLY A 316 3.60 18.05 -4.91
C GLY A 316 3.94 17.21 -6.15
N GLN A 317 3.68 15.91 -6.15
CA GLN A 317 3.78 15.06 -7.34
C GLN A 317 2.71 15.47 -8.37
N THR A 318 3.09 15.47 -9.64
CA THR A 318 2.22 15.86 -10.76
C THR A 318 2.28 14.83 -11.89
N ASP A 319 1.28 14.83 -12.77
CA ASP A 319 1.30 14.01 -13.99
C ASP A 319 2.51 14.34 -14.88
N HIS A 320 2.98 15.59 -14.87
CA HIS A 320 4.17 15.99 -15.61
C HIS A 320 5.44 15.29 -15.11
N ASP A 321 5.56 15.01 -13.82
CA ASP A 321 6.67 14.22 -13.26
C ASP A 321 6.67 12.80 -13.84
N ILE A 322 5.49 12.19 -13.99
CA ILE A 322 5.34 10.87 -14.60
C ILE A 322 5.77 10.89 -16.08
N GLU A 323 5.37 11.91 -16.84
CA GLU A 323 5.75 12.03 -18.25
C GLU A 323 7.27 12.23 -18.41
N ILE A 324 7.93 13.02 -17.54
CA ILE A 324 9.39 13.14 -17.53
C ILE A 324 10.06 11.77 -17.32
N LEU A 325 9.54 10.95 -16.42
CA LEU A 325 10.13 9.63 -16.16
C LEU A 325 9.89 8.65 -17.31
N LYS A 326 8.74 8.74 -17.99
CA LYS A 326 8.41 7.94 -19.17
C LYS A 326 9.25 8.29 -20.40
N GLU A 327 9.75 9.52 -20.50
CA GLU A 327 10.50 9.96 -21.68
C GLU A 327 11.68 9.03 -21.95
N PRO A 328 11.76 8.43 -23.17
CA PRO A 328 12.83 7.50 -23.51
C PRO A 328 14.20 8.18 -23.56
N LEU A 329 15.23 7.49 -23.11
CA LEU A 329 16.59 7.96 -23.24
C LEU A 329 17.15 7.59 -24.61
N LEU A 330 17.52 8.61 -25.39
CA LEU A 330 18.04 8.50 -26.76
C LEU A 330 17.19 7.63 -27.72
N GLY A 331 15.89 7.50 -27.47
CA GLY A 331 14.98 6.63 -28.23
C GLY A 331 15.28 5.13 -28.12
N LYS A 332 16.05 4.71 -27.14
CA LYS A 332 16.55 3.31 -27.01
C LYS A 332 16.23 2.69 -25.65
N LEU A 333 16.28 3.46 -24.58
CA LEU A 333 15.98 3.00 -23.23
C LEU A 333 14.64 3.55 -22.78
N PHE A 334 13.68 2.68 -22.60
CA PHE A 334 12.30 2.98 -22.21
C PHE A 334 12.07 2.55 -20.76
N PHE A 335 11.10 3.17 -20.11
CA PHE A 335 10.74 2.84 -18.73
C PHE A 335 9.29 2.36 -18.67
N ALA A 336 9.03 1.34 -17.86
CA ALA A 336 7.70 0.87 -17.52
C ALA A 336 7.67 0.40 -16.07
N GLY A 337 6.49 0.38 -15.47
CA GLY A 337 6.26 -0.03 -14.09
C GLY A 337 4.94 0.54 -13.59
N GLU A 338 4.44 0.06 -12.47
CA GLU A 338 3.18 0.52 -11.89
C GLU A 338 3.21 2.03 -11.56
N HIS A 339 4.38 2.53 -11.14
CA HIS A 339 4.62 3.94 -10.80
C HIS A 339 4.55 4.90 -12.01
N LEU A 340 4.50 4.37 -13.22
CA LEU A 340 4.32 5.12 -14.47
C LEU A 340 2.93 4.95 -15.07
N ALA A 341 2.07 4.16 -14.46
CA ALA A 341 0.73 3.97 -14.94
C ALA A 341 -0.08 5.26 -14.80
N LYS A 342 -0.74 5.66 -15.89
CA LYS A 342 -1.68 6.78 -15.87
C LYS A 342 -2.95 6.47 -15.05
N PHE A 343 -3.26 5.18 -14.94
CA PHE A 343 -4.41 4.66 -14.27
C PHE A 343 -4.01 3.39 -13.51
N GLY A 344 -4.41 3.28 -12.25
CA GLY A 344 -4.08 2.13 -11.43
C GLY A 344 -2.59 2.07 -11.01
N ALA A 345 -1.95 3.22 -10.74
CA ALA A 345 -0.64 3.23 -10.09
C ALA A 345 -0.67 2.43 -8.78
N GLY A 346 0.43 1.79 -8.42
CA GLY A 346 0.47 0.90 -7.26
C GLY A 346 -0.16 -0.49 -7.48
N THR A 347 -0.67 -0.80 -8.68
CA THR A 347 -1.36 -2.06 -8.96
C THR A 347 -0.68 -2.89 -10.05
N VAL A 348 -0.98 -4.19 -10.07
CA VAL A 348 -0.51 -5.10 -11.14
C VAL A 348 -1.09 -4.73 -12.50
N HIS A 349 -2.35 -4.24 -12.54
CA HIS A 349 -2.98 -3.75 -13.76
C HIS A 349 -2.22 -2.54 -14.32
N GLY A 350 -1.83 -1.61 -13.45
CA GLY A 350 -1.01 -0.46 -13.82
C GLY A 350 0.35 -0.87 -14.37
N ALA A 351 1.02 -1.84 -13.73
CA ALA A 351 2.27 -2.38 -14.24
C ALA A 351 2.12 -2.97 -15.65
N TYR A 352 1.08 -3.79 -15.87
CA TYR A 352 0.82 -4.42 -17.16
C TYR A 352 0.52 -3.38 -18.25
N THR A 353 -0.36 -2.43 -17.99
CA THR A 353 -0.72 -1.37 -18.97
C THR A 353 0.45 -0.46 -19.27
N SER A 354 1.27 -0.11 -18.27
CA SER A 354 2.50 0.66 -18.46
C SER A 354 3.49 -0.07 -19.40
N GLY A 355 3.61 -1.39 -19.25
CA GLY A 355 4.42 -2.22 -20.16
C GLY A 355 3.93 -2.16 -21.61
N LEU A 356 2.61 -2.27 -21.82
CA LEU A 356 2.01 -2.14 -23.15
C LEU A 356 2.24 -0.75 -23.76
N ASP A 357 2.17 0.29 -22.96
CA ASP A 357 2.39 1.67 -23.44
C ASP A 357 3.86 1.89 -23.81
N ALA A 358 4.81 1.34 -23.06
CA ALA A 358 6.23 1.38 -23.42
C ALA A 358 6.50 0.68 -24.76
N VAL A 359 5.88 -0.49 -25.02
CA VAL A 359 6.01 -1.19 -26.31
C VAL A 359 5.46 -0.36 -27.47
N LYS A 360 4.31 0.30 -27.29
CA LYS A 360 3.75 1.22 -28.34
C LYS A 360 4.69 2.40 -28.62
N SER A 361 5.48 2.84 -27.65
CA SER A 361 6.42 3.94 -27.81
C SER A 361 7.70 3.54 -28.56
N ILE A 362 7.95 2.26 -28.74
CA ILE A 362 9.10 1.73 -29.50
C ILE A 362 8.86 1.87 -31.01
N GLY A 363 7.63 1.92 -31.50
CA GLY A 363 7.26 2.07 -32.92
C GLY A 363 6.99 0.74 -33.56
#